data_18b05541627559b936ed14220be59e4f
#
_entry.id   18b05541627559b936ed14220be59e4f
#
_cell.length_a   1.000
_cell.length_b   1.000
_cell.length_c   1.000
_cell.angle_alpha   90.00
_cell.angle_beta   90.00
_cell.angle_gamma   90.00
#
_symmetry.space_group_name_H-M   'P 1'
#
loop_
_entity.id
_entity.type
_entity.pdbx_description
1 polymer ?
#
loop_
_entity_poly.entity_id
_entity_poly.type
_entity_poly.pdbx_seq_one_letter_code
_entity_poly.pdbx_strand_id
1 'polypeptide(L)'
;MKIDQPRGIGILPIRYALEAHATLVLALFIASCAAPDTQHQIVISTREQKLALLDRGNLMAIYPVSTSKFGIGDWRGSRYTPLGQLQIAEKIGDNAPPGAVFRDRRRTGEIVLANSPGRDPIVTRILWLRGLEPRNANTFTRDIYIHGTPEERLIGTPASYGCIRMRSGDVINLYNIVGVGAAVNIVDTTLESAIPGYVPRGTLALH
;
A
#
# COMPACT_ATOMS: atom_id res chain seq x y z
N MET A 1 -32.76 53.02 -68.33
CA MET A 1 -31.52 52.34 -68.03
C MET A 1 -31.52 51.96 -66.50
N LYS A 2 -31.97 50.74 -66.19
CA LYS A 2 -32.06 50.25 -64.80
C LYS A 2 -30.78 49.45 -64.53
N ILE A 3 -30.10 49.84 -63.52
CA ILE A 3 -28.90 49.13 -63.03
C ILE A 3 -29.35 48.15 -61.93
N ASP A 4 -29.10 46.86 -62.20
CA ASP A 4 -29.35 45.75 -61.26
C ASP A 4 -28.31 45.75 -60.15
N GLN A 5 -28.78 45.58 -58.92
CA GLN A 5 -27.97 45.40 -57.69
C GLN A 5 -27.71 43.90 -57.50
N PRO A 6 -26.50 43.46 -57.09
CA PRO A 6 -26.24 42.08 -56.81
C PRO A 6 -26.71 41.69 -55.40
N ARG A 7 -27.32 40.49 -55.30
CA ARG A 7 -27.80 39.86 -54.08
C ARG A 7 -26.63 39.46 -53.17
N GLY A 8 -26.69 39.95 -51.94
CA GLY A 8 -25.75 39.58 -50.88
C GLY A 8 -25.85 38.10 -50.48
N ILE A 9 -24.71 37.44 -50.43
CA ILE A 9 -24.54 36.07 -49.94
C ILE A 9 -24.55 36.14 -48.41
N GLY A 10 -25.59 35.56 -47.77
CA GLY A 10 -25.69 35.45 -46.32
C GLY A 10 -24.63 34.50 -45.76
N ILE A 11 -23.72 35.03 -44.97
CA ILE A 11 -22.75 34.26 -44.19
C ILE A 11 -23.48 33.81 -42.92
N LEU A 12 -23.76 32.50 -42.83
CA LEU A 12 -24.22 31.87 -41.58
C LEU A 12 -23.10 31.90 -40.53
N PRO A 13 -23.38 32.29 -39.29
CA PRO A 13 -22.35 32.34 -38.26
C PRO A 13 -21.97 30.92 -37.77
N ILE A 14 -20.70 30.60 -37.93
CA ILE A 14 -20.06 29.41 -37.37
C ILE A 14 -19.92 29.64 -35.83
N ARG A 15 -20.98 29.43 -35.06
CA ARG A 15 -20.93 29.58 -33.59
C ARG A 15 -21.30 28.32 -32.79
N TYR A 16 -21.64 27.22 -33.42
CA TYR A 16 -22.11 26.01 -32.73
C TYR A 16 -21.11 24.87 -32.63
N ALA A 17 -19.91 25.00 -33.20
CA ALA A 17 -18.91 23.91 -33.23
C ALA A 17 -17.94 23.91 -32.02
N LEU A 18 -17.82 25.02 -31.27
CA LEU A 18 -16.85 25.09 -30.17
C LEU A 18 -17.39 24.57 -28.81
N GLU A 19 -18.71 24.57 -28.58
CA GLU A 19 -19.27 24.19 -27.29
C GLU A 19 -19.39 22.67 -27.08
N ALA A 20 -19.53 21.91 -28.20
CA ALA A 20 -19.64 20.44 -28.11
C ALA A 20 -18.31 19.75 -27.77
N HIS A 21 -17.17 20.36 -28.07
CA HIS A 21 -15.85 19.78 -27.80
C HIS A 21 -15.37 20.03 -26.35
N ALA A 22 -15.78 21.13 -25.74
CA ALA A 22 -15.44 21.45 -24.34
C ALA A 22 -16.13 20.51 -23.34
N THR A 23 -17.38 20.09 -23.63
CA THR A 23 -18.14 19.17 -22.76
C THR A 23 -17.60 17.75 -22.82
N LEU A 24 -17.09 17.31 -23.97
CA LEU A 24 -16.53 15.97 -24.14
C LEU A 24 -15.16 15.82 -23.44
N VAL A 25 -14.34 16.88 -23.44
CA VAL A 25 -13.03 16.88 -22.77
C VAL A 25 -13.19 16.90 -21.24
N LEU A 26 -14.19 17.59 -20.71
CA LEU A 26 -14.44 17.63 -19.27
C LEU A 26 -14.93 16.28 -18.72
N ALA A 27 -15.67 15.49 -19.53
CA ALA A 27 -16.16 14.17 -19.14
C ALA A 27 -15.04 13.10 -19.03
N LEU A 28 -13.90 13.28 -19.71
CA LEU A 28 -12.77 12.34 -19.70
C LEU A 28 -11.86 12.48 -18.45
N PHE A 29 -11.96 13.57 -17.71
CA PHE A 29 -11.15 13.81 -16.51
C PHE A 29 -11.75 13.22 -15.21
N ILE A 30 -12.95 12.66 -15.22
CA ILE A 30 -13.64 12.18 -14.01
C ILE A 30 -13.42 10.66 -13.76
N ALA A 31 -12.74 9.94 -14.62
CA ALA A 31 -12.72 8.47 -14.64
C ALA A 31 -11.43 7.83 -14.10
N SER A 32 -10.66 8.46 -13.20
CA SER A 32 -9.45 7.83 -12.65
C SER A 32 -9.44 7.73 -11.11
N CYS A 33 -10.59 7.44 -10.49
CA CYS A 33 -10.58 6.86 -9.15
C CYS A 33 -10.51 5.34 -9.32
N ALA A 34 -9.32 4.76 -9.20
CA ALA A 34 -9.20 3.31 -9.10
C ALA A 34 -10.09 2.84 -7.94
N ALA A 35 -10.96 1.85 -8.20
CA ALA A 35 -11.78 1.26 -7.14
C ALA A 35 -10.87 0.72 -6.01
N PRO A 36 -11.29 0.85 -4.75
CA PRO A 36 -10.51 0.31 -3.64
C PRO A 36 -10.38 -1.21 -3.77
N ASP A 37 -9.24 -1.74 -3.37
CA ASP A 37 -9.00 -3.18 -3.32
C ASP A 37 -9.82 -3.80 -2.18
N THR A 38 -10.88 -4.49 -2.53
CA THR A 38 -11.74 -5.25 -1.59
C THR A 38 -11.51 -6.76 -1.67
N GLN A 39 -10.61 -7.20 -2.55
CA GLN A 39 -10.34 -8.60 -2.84
C GLN A 39 -9.24 -9.16 -1.93
N HIS A 40 -8.18 -8.38 -1.69
CA HIS A 40 -7.03 -8.81 -0.93
C HIS A 40 -7.15 -8.44 0.55
N GLN A 41 -6.67 -9.36 1.38
CA GLN A 41 -6.57 -9.15 2.83
C GLN A 41 -5.18 -9.57 3.31
N ILE A 42 -4.62 -8.78 4.20
CA ILE A 42 -3.35 -9.05 4.88
C ILE A 42 -3.65 -9.34 6.35
N VAL A 43 -3.11 -10.44 6.89
CA VAL A 43 -3.14 -10.75 8.33
C VAL A 43 -1.70 -10.81 8.83
N ILE A 44 -1.38 -10.02 9.86
CA ILE A 44 -0.03 -9.92 10.42
C ILE A 44 -0.07 -10.41 11.87
N SER A 45 0.68 -11.48 12.15
CA SER A 45 0.90 -11.98 13.50
C SER A 45 2.16 -11.35 14.10
N THR A 46 1.99 -10.53 15.14
CA THR A 46 3.13 -9.98 15.90
C THR A 46 3.81 -11.07 16.72
N ARG A 47 3.07 -12.10 17.10
CA ARG A 47 3.59 -13.25 17.86
C ARG A 47 4.51 -14.14 17.00
N GLU A 48 4.09 -14.45 15.76
CA GLU A 48 4.84 -15.33 14.86
C GLU A 48 5.81 -14.57 13.95
N GLN A 49 5.76 -13.23 13.93
CA GLN A 49 6.52 -12.39 13.00
C GLN A 49 6.29 -12.80 11.54
N LYS A 50 5.02 -13.03 11.19
CA LYS A 50 4.57 -13.46 9.86
C LYS A 50 3.43 -12.59 9.35
N LEU A 51 3.39 -12.45 8.04
CA LEU A 51 2.35 -11.81 7.26
C LEU A 51 1.75 -12.85 6.33
N ALA A 52 0.44 -13.07 6.40
CA ALA A 52 -0.32 -13.86 5.46
C ALA A 52 -1.05 -12.92 4.48
N LEU A 53 -0.95 -13.22 3.18
CA LEU A 53 -1.72 -12.58 2.12
C LEU A 53 -2.84 -13.53 1.69
N LEU A 54 -4.06 -13.03 1.68
CA LEU A 54 -5.25 -13.75 1.23
C LEU A 54 -5.88 -13.06 0.00
N ASP A 55 -6.41 -13.86 -0.93
CA ASP A 55 -7.29 -13.45 -2.00
C ASP A 55 -8.68 -14.06 -1.77
N ARG A 56 -9.69 -13.22 -1.58
CA ARG A 56 -11.08 -13.65 -1.29
C ARG A 56 -11.14 -14.71 -0.17
N GLY A 57 -10.37 -14.49 0.89
CA GLY A 57 -10.28 -15.38 2.04
C GLY A 57 -9.38 -16.61 1.86
N ASN A 58 -8.84 -16.87 0.67
CA ASN A 58 -7.93 -17.98 0.41
C ASN A 58 -6.48 -17.56 0.60
N LEU A 59 -5.70 -18.35 1.34
CA LEU A 59 -4.29 -18.07 1.56
C LEU A 59 -3.50 -18.18 0.25
N MET A 60 -2.83 -17.10 -0.14
CA MET A 60 -1.94 -17.04 -1.29
C MET A 60 -0.47 -17.22 -0.90
N ALA A 61 -0.02 -16.50 0.11
CA ALA A 61 1.39 -16.48 0.53
C ALA A 61 1.55 -16.17 2.01
N ILE A 62 2.68 -16.60 2.57
CA ILE A 62 3.13 -16.20 3.92
C ILE A 62 4.54 -15.65 3.78
N TYR A 63 4.75 -14.47 4.36
CA TYR A 63 6.05 -13.79 4.39
C TYR A 63 6.53 -13.63 5.83
N PRO A 64 7.79 -13.87 6.14
CA PRO A 64 8.37 -13.45 7.40
C PRO A 64 8.47 -11.92 7.44
N VAL A 65 8.19 -11.33 8.58
CA VAL A 65 8.23 -9.88 8.80
C VAL A 65 8.98 -9.55 10.09
N SER A 66 9.18 -8.25 10.35
CA SER A 66 9.71 -7.77 11.61
C SER A 66 8.82 -6.62 12.10
N THR A 67 8.22 -6.80 13.27
CA THR A 67 7.42 -5.76 13.94
C THR A 67 8.22 -5.07 15.05
N SER A 68 7.59 -4.20 15.84
CA SER A 68 8.27 -3.42 16.85
C SER A 68 8.93 -4.27 17.94
N LYS A 69 10.20 -3.94 18.24
CA LYS A 69 10.92 -4.49 19.42
C LYS A 69 10.46 -3.92 20.76
N PHE A 70 9.62 -2.87 20.74
CA PHE A 70 9.10 -2.22 21.94
C PHE A 70 7.73 -2.76 22.36
N GLY A 71 7.05 -3.54 21.49
CA GLY A 71 5.73 -4.11 21.73
C GLY A 71 4.63 -3.52 20.85
N ILE A 72 3.40 -3.60 21.33
CA ILE A 72 2.16 -3.27 20.60
C ILE A 72 1.46 -2.06 21.20
N GLY A 73 0.83 -1.23 20.36
CA GLY A 73 0.08 -0.03 20.75
C GLY A 73 0.06 1.05 19.69
N ASP A 74 -0.75 2.12 19.89
CA ASP A 74 -0.94 3.18 18.91
C ASP A 74 -0.99 4.60 19.48
N TRP A 75 -0.48 4.87 20.69
CA TRP A 75 -0.46 6.26 21.18
C TRP A 75 0.62 7.10 20.47
N ARG A 76 0.37 8.38 20.39
CA ARG A 76 1.25 9.35 19.72
C ARG A 76 2.66 9.29 20.26
N GLY A 77 3.66 9.32 19.38
CA GLY A 77 5.08 9.27 19.73
C GLY A 77 5.58 7.91 20.18
N SER A 78 4.70 6.89 20.31
CA SER A 78 5.13 5.54 20.62
C SER A 78 5.87 4.91 19.45
N ARG A 79 6.69 3.92 19.77
CA ARG A 79 7.41 3.08 18.79
C ARG A 79 6.79 1.69 18.69
N TYR A 80 5.52 1.54 19.07
CA TYR A 80 4.81 0.27 19.09
C TYR A 80 4.13 -0.02 17.76
N THR A 81 3.95 -1.30 17.42
CA THR A 81 3.13 -1.73 16.29
C THR A 81 1.66 -1.69 16.70
N PRO A 82 0.77 -1.01 15.93
CA PRO A 82 -0.66 -0.99 16.23
C PRO A 82 -1.30 -2.36 16.00
N LEU A 83 -2.37 -2.66 16.73
CA LEU A 83 -3.21 -3.84 16.51
C LEU A 83 -4.57 -3.47 15.93
N GLY A 84 -5.25 -4.45 15.35
CA GLY A 84 -6.64 -4.40 14.90
C GLY A 84 -6.80 -4.20 13.41
N GLN A 85 -7.95 -3.64 13.02
CA GLN A 85 -8.32 -3.43 11.62
C GLN A 85 -7.71 -2.14 11.08
N LEU A 86 -7.00 -2.27 9.97
CA LEU A 86 -6.38 -1.19 9.23
C LEU A 86 -6.65 -1.38 7.72
N GLN A 87 -6.24 -0.43 6.92
CA GLN A 87 -6.23 -0.55 5.46
C GLN A 87 -4.95 0.06 4.87
N ILE A 88 -4.62 -0.35 3.66
CA ILE A 88 -3.61 0.34 2.85
C ILE A 88 -4.21 1.66 2.39
N ALA A 89 -3.68 2.79 2.90
CA ALA A 89 -4.12 4.13 2.55
C ALA A 89 -3.40 4.65 1.30
N GLU A 90 -2.11 4.34 1.16
CA GLU A 90 -1.28 4.78 0.04
C GLU A 90 -0.21 3.75 -0.29
N LYS A 91 0.19 3.74 -1.56
CA LYS A 91 1.30 2.92 -2.09
C LYS A 91 2.35 3.85 -2.68
N ILE A 92 3.61 3.71 -2.27
CA ILE A 92 4.70 4.58 -2.69
C ILE A 92 5.90 3.74 -3.13
N GLY A 93 6.49 4.11 -4.26
CA GLY A 93 7.68 3.44 -4.77
C GLY A 93 7.44 2.61 -6.03
N ASP A 94 6.43 2.95 -6.85
CA ASP A 94 6.22 2.32 -8.15
C ASP A 94 7.52 2.31 -8.95
N ASN A 95 7.87 1.14 -9.50
CA ASN A 95 9.07 0.93 -10.31
C ASN A 95 10.41 1.32 -9.63
N ALA A 96 10.43 1.56 -8.31
CA ALA A 96 11.69 1.79 -7.61
C ALA A 96 12.53 0.50 -7.61
N PRO A 97 13.86 0.58 -7.84
CA PRO A 97 14.71 -0.59 -7.75
C PRO A 97 14.77 -1.11 -6.31
N PRO A 98 15.07 -2.42 -6.11
CA PRO A 98 15.33 -2.96 -4.78
C PRO A 98 16.41 -2.15 -4.06
N GLY A 99 16.21 -1.85 -2.77
CA GLY A 99 17.14 -1.05 -1.98
C GLY A 99 17.03 0.47 -2.18
N ALA A 100 16.15 0.97 -3.07
CA ALA A 100 15.92 2.41 -3.21
C ALA A 100 15.48 3.03 -1.89
N VAL A 101 16.23 4.03 -1.41
CA VAL A 101 15.99 4.68 -0.11
C VAL A 101 14.87 5.73 -0.23
N PHE A 102 13.99 5.72 0.77
CA PHE A 102 12.96 6.73 0.94
C PHE A 102 13.19 7.53 2.23
N ARG A 103 13.00 8.87 2.13
CA ARG A 103 12.92 9.79 3.25
C ARG A 103 11.69 10.65 3.07
N ASP A 104 10.88 10.80 4.11
CA ASP A 104 9.61 11.54 4.03
C ASP A 104 8.75 11.09 2.83
N ARG A 105 8.73 9.77 2.57
CA ARG A 105 7.99 9.10 1.49
C ARG A 105 8.45 9.48 0.06
N ARG A 106 9.62 10.11 -0.08
CA ARG A 106 10.22 10.47 -1.37
C ARG A 106 11.51 9.72 -1.60
N ARG A 107 11.77 9.28 -2.82
CA ARG A 107 13.04 8.66 -3.19
C ARG A 107 14.17 9.67 -3.06
N THR A 108 15.27 9.24 -2.42
CA THR A 108 16.48 10.07 -2.25
C THR A 108 17.48 9.93 -3.40
N GLY A 109 17.31 8.93 -4.27
CA GLY A 109 18.30 8.54 -5.28
C GLY A 109 19.34 7.52 -4.79
N GLU A 110 19.46 7.33 -3.48
CA GLU A 110 20.37 6.36 -2.88
C GLU A 110 19.82 4.92 -3.01
N ILE A 111 20.72 3.96 -3.11
CA ILE A 111 20.43 2.53 -3.06
C ILE A 111 21.24 1.92 -1.92
N VAL A 112 20.56 1.20 -1.01
CA VAL A 112 21.18 0.44 0.08
C VAL A 112 20.83 -1.03 -0.10
N LEU A 113 21.84 -1.85 -0.31
CA LEU A 113 21.65 -3.29 -0.53
C LEU A 113 21.31 -4.02 0.79
N ALA A 114 20.68 -5.19 0.66
CA ALA A 114 20.37 -6.04 1.79
C ALA A 114 21.63 -6.39 2.59
N ASN A 115 21.49 -6.30 3.91
CA ASN A 115 22.54 -6.58 4.90
C ASN A 115 23.82 -5.72 4.78
N SER A 116 23.74 -4.57 4.09
CA SER A 116 24.81 -3.57 4.11
C SER A 116 25.02 -3.04 5.53
N PRO A 117 26.24 -2.85 6.00
CA PRO A 117 26.51 -2.27 7.30
C PRO A 117 26.05 -0.81 7.37
N GLY A 118 25.66 -0.36 8.54
CA GLY A 118 25.32 1.05 8.81
C GLY A 118 23.89 1.28 9.25
N ARG A 119 23.19 2.22 8.61
CA ARG A 119 21.83 2.62 8.99
C ARG A 119 20.76 1.72 8.37
N ASP A 120 19.57 1.79 8.93
CA ASP A 120 18.39 1.02 8.52
C ASP A 120 17.28 1.97 8.00
N PRO A 121 17.43 2.51 6.79
CA PRO A 121 16.42 3.34 6.16
C PRO A 121 15.24 2.53 5.65
N ILE A 122 14.12 3.20 5.40
CA ILE A 122 13.02 2.65 4.61
C ILE A 122 13.49 2.48 3.18
N VAL A 123 13.34 1.28 2.63
CA VAL A 123 13.78 0.98 1.26
C VAL A 123 12.72 0.28 0.42
N THR A 124 12.88 0.29 -0.89
CA THR A 124 12.21 -0.55 -1.89
C THR A 124 10.76 -0.16 -2.18
N ARG A 125 9.86 -0.28 -1.21
CA ARG A 125 8.41 0.00 -1.31
C ARG A 125 7.87 0.46 0.03
N ILE A 126 6.78 1.24 -0.02
CA ILE A 126 6.01 1.65 1.15
C ILE A 126 4.53 1.36 0.87
N LEU A 127 3.89 0.63 1.77
CA LEU A 127 2.45 0.51 1.91
C LEU A 127 2.08 1.24 3.20
N TRP A 128 1.46 2.42 3.10
CA TRP A 128 1.14 3.27 4.24
C TRP A 128 -0.19 2.84 4.85
N LEU A 129 -0.21 2.57 6.14
CA LEU A 129 -1.36 2.03 6.84
C LEU A 129 -2.19 3.13 7.51
N ARG A 130 -3.52 2.95 7.48
CA ARG A 130 -4.49 3.75 8.25
C ARG A 130 -5.29 2.83 9.14
N GLY A 131 -5.39 3.18 10.43
CA GLY A 131 -6.25 2.51 11.38
C GLY A 131 -7.73 2.81 11.11
N LEU A 132 -8.58 1.82 11.34
CA LEU A 132 -10.03 1.89 11.16
C LEU A 132 -10.79 1.84 12.48
N GLU A 133 -10.09 1.71 13.61
CA GLU A 133 -10.67 1.58 14.94
C GLU A 133 -10.12 2.67 15.88
N PRO A 134 -10.85 3.05 16.95
CA PRO A 134 -10.36 4.05 17.92
C PRO A 134 -8.98 3.68 18.52
N ARG A 135 -8.72 2.39 18.76
CA ARG A 135 -7.46 1.90 19.35
C ARG A 135 -6.25 2.01 18.43
N ASN A 136 -6.45 2.26 17.14
CA ASN A 136 -5.38 2.40 16.14
C ASN A 136 -5.54 3.66 15.26
N ALA A 137 -6.28 4.66 15.74
CA ALA A 137 -6.59 5.89 15.00
C ALA A 137 -5.35 6.75 14.69
N ASN A 138 -4.26 6.61 15.46
CA ASN A 138 -3.03 7.36 15.24
C ASN A 138 -2.08 6.72 14.20
N THR A 139 -2.37 5.52 13.73
CA THR A 139 -1.50 4.73 12.83
C THR A 139 -1.01 5.54 11.64
N PHE A 140 -1.92 6.25 10.94
CA PHE A 140 -1.56 7.03 9.75
C PHE A 140 -0.66 8.22 10.09
N THR A 141 -0.97 8.98 11.13
CA THR A 141 -0.19 10.16 11.55
C THR A 141 1.13 9.79 12.25
N ARG A 142 1.29 8.52 12.65
CA ARG A 142 2.54 7.97 13.18
C ARG A 142 3.44 7.37 12.11
N ASP A 143 3.06 7.48 10.83
CA ASP A 143 3.85 6.96 9.70
C ASP A 143 4.13 5.45 9.82
N ILE A 144 3.10 4.66 10.15
CA ILE A 144 3.21 3.20 10.21
C ILE A 144 3.07 2.62 8.81
N TYR A 145 4.11 1.90 8.39
CA TYR A 145 4.24 1.32 7.04
C TYR A 145 4.47 -0.19 7.08
N ILE A 146 4.10 -0.86 5.99
CA ILE A 146 4.76 -2.10 5.56
C ILE A 146 5.80 -1.67 4.52
N HIS A 147 7.08 -2.00 4.73
CA HIS A 147 8.16 -1.51 3.87
C HIS A 147 9.35 -2.46 3.82
N GLY A 148 10.20 -2.29 2.81
CA GLY A 148 11.48 -2.98 2.72
C GLY A 148 12.52 -2.43 3.71
N THR A 149 13.43 -3.30 4.16
CA THR A 149 14.56 -2.95 5.04
C THR A 149 15.86 -3.49 4.46
N PRO A 150 17.01 -2.81 4.62
CA PRO A 150 18.29 -3.43 4.38
C PRO A 150 18.68 -4.44 5.46
N GLU A 151 18.12 -4.36 6.68
CA GLU A 151 18.40 -5.28 7.79
C GLU A 151 17.64 -6.61 7.63
N GLU A 152 17.75 -7.26 6.45
CA GLU A 152 16.98 -8.47 6.13
C GLU A 152 17.31 -9.67 7.03
N ARG A 153 18.50 -9.69 7.66
CA ARG A 153 18.88 -10.69 8.67
C ARG A 153 18.03 -10.66 9.95
N LEU A 154 17.37 -9.52 10.22
CA LEU A 154 16.50 -9.37 11.39
C LEU A 154 15.05 -9.74 11.11
N ILE A 155 14.68 -10.05 9.87
CA ILE A 155 13.34 -10.49 9.50
C ILE A 155 13.03 -11.82 10.17
N GLY A 156 11.85 -11.91 10.78
CA GLY A 156 11.41 -13.03 11.62
C GLY A 156 11.57 -12.78 13.12
N THR A 157 12.14 -11.63 13.50
CA THR A 157 12.27 -11.22 14.91
C THR A 157 11.73 -9.79 15.12
N PRO A 158 11.25 -9.44 16.34
CA PRO A 158 10.86 -8.06 16.65
C PRO A 158 12.09 -7.14 16.65
N ALA A 159 12.20 -6.24 15.67
CA ALA A 159 13.37 -5.38 15.49
C ALA A 159 13.03 -3.94 15.05
N SER A 160 11.79 -3.68 14.63
CA SER A 160 11.39 -2.36 14.11
C SER A 160 11.11 -1.33 15.23
N TYR A 161 10.76 -0.14 14.79
CA TYR A 161 10.34 0.99 15.64
C TYR A 161 8.86 1.33 15.45
N GLY A 162 8.03 0.32 15.09
CA GLY A 162 6.58 0.44 14.92
C GLY A 162 6.09 -0.06 13.56
N CYS A 163 6.84 0.17 12.49
CA CYS A 163 6.53 -0.32 11.16
C CYS A 163 6.68 -1.84 11.03
N ILE A 164 6.13 -2.39 9.97
CA ILE A 164 6.25 -3.79 9.56
C ILE A 164 7.32 -3.87 8.47
N ARG A 165 8.45 -4.49 8.78
CA ARG A 165 9.58 -4.65 7.86
C ARG A 165 9.49 -5.95 7.09
N MET A 166 9.86 -5.92 5.82
CA MET A 166 9.94 -7.07 4.92
C MET A 166 11.27 -7.08 4.18
N ARG A 167 11.66 -8.24 3.65
CA ARG A 167 12.73 -8.31 2.66
C ARG A 167 12.33 -7.56 1.40
N SER A 168 13.30 -7.00 0.67
CA SER A 168 13.05 -6.23 -0.54
C SER A 168 12.26 -7.01 -1.61
N GLY A 169 12.60 -8.28 -1.83
CA GLY A 169 11.86 -9.14 -2.75
C GLY A 169 10.42 -9.41 -2.32
N ASP A 170 10.23 -9.66 -1.02
CA ASP A 170 8.91 -9.97 -0.47
C ASP A 170 7.96 -8.76 -0.53
N VAL A 171 8.45 -7.56 -0.19
CA VAL A 171 7.63 -6.35 -0.24
C VAL A 171 7.31 -5.94 -1.69
N ILE A 172 8.17 -6.22 -2.67
CA ILE A 172 7.86 -6.02 -4.08
C ILE A 172 6.71 -6.93 -4.50
N ASN A 173 6.78 -8.22 -4.17
CA ASN A 173 5.73 -9.18 -4.49
C ASN A 173 4.39 -8.76 -3.87
N LEU A 174 4.38 -8.46 -2.57
CA LEU A 174 3.18 -7.97 -1.89
C LEU A 174 2.63 -6.70 -2.53
N TYR A 175 3.49 -5.72 -2.79
CA TYR A 175 3.14 -4.43 -3.38
C TYR A 175 2.46 -4.57 -4.75
N ASN A 176 2.95 -5.49 -5.58
CA ASN A 176 2.42 -5.69 -6.93
C ASN A 176 1.04 -6.37 -6.95
N ILE A 177 0.67 -7.06 -5.87
CA ILE A 177 -0.60 -7.77 -5.75
C ILE A 177 -1.68 -6.89 -5.13
N VAL A 178 -1.39 -6.27 -3.98
CA VAL A 178 -2.40 -5.55 -3.20
C VAL A 178 -2.61 -4.12 -3.70
N GLY A 179 -3.84 -3.64 -3.65
CA GLY A 179 -4.24 -2.28 -3.99
C GLY A 179 -4.43 -1.37 -2.78
N VAL A 180 -4.64 -0.07 -3.04
CA VAL A 180 -5.16 0.87 -2.03
C VAL A 180 -6.56 0.42 -1.61
N GLY A 181 -6.84 0.45 -0.31
CA GLY A 181 -8.09 -0.07 0.27
C GLY A 181 -8.01 -1.52 0.76
N ALA A 182 -6.97 -2.29 0.37
CA ALA A 182 -6.80 -3.65 0.87
C ALA A 182 -6.82 -3.70 2.40
N ALA A 183 -7.60 -4.63 2.95
CA ALA A 183 -7.74 -4.79 4.40
C ALA A 183 -6.45 -5.33 5.03
N VAL A 184 -6.09 -4.79 6.20
CA VAL A 184 -4.96 -5.26 7.00
C VAL A 184 -5.43 -5.50 8.42
N ASN A 185 -5.21 -6.71 8.95
CA ASN A 185 -5.49 -7.04 10.34
C ASN A 185 -4.20 -7.42 11.06
N ILE A 186 -3.81 -6.63 12.06
CA ILE A 186 -2.62 -6.92 12.89
C ILE A 186 -3.07 -7.50 14.22
N VAL A 187 -2.61 -8.72 14.52
CA VAL A 187 -3.04 -9.49 15.67
C VAL A 187 -1.85 -9.92 16.54
N ASP A 188 -2.11 -10.09 17.83
CA ASP A 188 -1.13 -10.66 18.79
C ASP A 188 -1.48 -12.12 19.12
N THR A 189 -1.83 -12.87 18.08
CA THR A 189 -2.12 -14.31 18.11
C THR A 189 -1.41 -15.01 16.96
N THR A 190 -1.53 -16.34 16.87
CA THR A 190 -1.03 -17.10 15.72
C THR A 190 -1.89 -16.85 14.48
N LEU A 191 -1.32 -17.04 13.28
CA LEU A 191 -2.08 -16.98 12.03
C LEU A 191 -3.18 -18.05 11.99
N GLU A 192 -2.94 -19.22 12.59
CA GLU A 192 -3.93 -20.30 12.72
C GLU A 192 -5.17 -19.83 13.49
N SER A 193 -4.99 -19.09 14.57
CA SER A 193 -6.10 -18.53 15.33
C SER A 193 -6.81 -17.38 14.63
N ALA A 194 -6.10 -16.64 13.76
CA ALA A 194 -6.59 -15.41 13.12
C ALA A 194 -7.24 -15.66 11.75
N ILE A 195 -6.92 -16.76 11.08
CA ILE A 195 -7.39 -17.08 9.72
C ILE A 195 -8.21 -18.37 9.77
N PRO A 196 -9.55 -18.29 9.59
CA PRO A 196 -10.39 -19.48 9.57
C PRO A 196 -9.93 -20.51 8.51
N GLY A 197 -9.77 -21.76 8.92
CA GLY A 197 -9.39 -22.86 8.02
C GLY A 197 -7.90 -22.90 7.63
N TYR A 198 -7.07 -22.00 8.14
CA TYR A 198 -5.63 -22.09 7.96
C TYR A 198 -5.03 -23.17 8.86
N VAL A 199 -4.32 -24.12 8.25
CA VAL A 199 -3.53 -25.15 8.95
C VAL A 199 -2.06 -24.96 8.59
N PRO A 200 -1.16 -24.74 9.57
CA PRO A 200 0.28 -24.62 9.30
C PRO A 200 0.83 -25.89 8.64
N ARG A 201 1.61 -25.74 7.56
CA ARG A 201 2.32 -26.87 6.96
C ARG A 201 3.32 -27.43 7.98
N GLY A 202 3.09 -28.63 8.46
CA GLY A 202 3.94 -29.30 9.45
C GLY A 202 3.17 -29.90 10.62
N THR A 203 1.87 -29.65 10.75
CA THR A 203 1.01 -30.20 11.82
C THR A 203 0.29 -31.47 11.39
N LEU A 204 0.72 -32.15 10.33
CA LEU A 204 0.26 -33.51 10.08
C LEU A 204 0.83 -34.39 11.19
N ALA A 205 0.02 -34.62 12.23
CA ALA A 205 0.31 -35.58 13.27
C ALA A 205 0.56 -36.94 12.60
N LEU A 206 1.72 -37.50 12.91
CA LEU A 206 1.96 -38.91 12.72
C LEU A 206 0.96 -39.67 13.61
N HIS A 207 -0.05 -40.23 12.99
CA HIS A 207 -0.89 -41.28 13.60
C HIS A 207 -0.39 -42.66 13.19
#